data_24e4414ef3f402b08a8188f792336c06
#
_entry.id   24e4414ef3f402b08a8188f792336c06
#
_cell.length_a   1.000
_cell.length_b   1.000
_cell.length_c   1.000
_cell.angle_alpha   90.00
_cell.angle_beta   90.00
_cell.angle_gamma   90.00
#
_symmetry.space_group_name_H-M   'P 1'
#
loop_
_entity.id
_entity.type
_entity.pdbx_description
1 polymer ?
#
loop_
_entity_poly.entity_id
_entity_poly.type
_entity_poly.pdbx_seq_one_letter_code
_entity_poly.pdbx_strand_id
1 'polypeptide(L)'
;DLIIIGLYPDHILEFLESYHSLFNSKQVITDVCGVKSAFIHRAIKLASPAIYISHHPMAGREKSGIEYADNKIFDGMNFLIVNVENKEYEINILKQIGHDLGFGRISLMSPKYHDKMIGFTSQLTHAIAVSLVNSDTEDDTKNFIGDSYRDLTRIAMINENLWSDLFFANREYLLSEITNFESELLKLKLCLVENNKEGLKEIFIKSKNKRKEMEK
;
A
#
# COMPACT_ATOMS: atom_id res chain seq x y z
N ASP A 1 -15.31 15.01 18.14
CA ASP A 1 -15.33 15.14 16.67
C ASP A 1 -14.23 14.28 16.06
N LEU A 2 -14.47 13.76 14.85
CA LEU A 2 -13.51 12.97 14.06
C LEU A 2 -13.10 13.78 12.82
N ILE A 3 -11.80 13.89 12.57
CA ILE A 3 -11.20 14.51 11.38
C ILE A 3 -10.45 13.42 10.60
N ILE A 4 -10.85 13.17 9.36
CA ILE A 4 -10.18 12.20 8.46
C ILE A 4 -9.44 12.99 7.39
N ILE A 5 -8.13 12.86 7.32
CA ILE A 5 -7.26 13.58 6.39
C ILE A 5 -6.95 12.68 5.19
N GLY A 6 -7.41 13.09 4.00
CA GLY A 6 -7.14 12.43 2.72
C GLY A 6 -6.18 13.24 1.86
N LEU A 7 -4.97 13.51 2.36
CA LEU A 7 -3.94 14.30 1.70
C LEU A 7 -2.65 13.49 1.51
N TYR A 8 -1.71 14.00 0.72
CA TYR A 8 -0.35 13.48 0.61
C TYR A 8 0.46 13.74 1.90
N PRO A 9 1.51 12.96 2.20
CA PRO A 9 2.24 13.03 3.46
C PRO A 9 2.66 14.45 3.87
N ASP A 10 3.27 15.20 2.96
CA ASP A 10 3.73 16.57 3.23
C ASP A 10 2.57 17.53 3.48
N HIS A 11 1.50 17.42 2.69
CA HIS A 11 0.28 18.23 2.89
C HIS A 11 -0.47 17.86 4.19
N ILE A 12 -0.37 16.62 4.69
CA ILE A 12 -0.87 16.25 6.02
C ILE A 12 -0.14 17.06 7.09
N LEU A 13 1.21 17.12 7.02
CA LEU A 13 2.01 17.86 7.98
C LEU A 13 1.73 19.37 7.91
N GLU A 14 1.65 19.94 6.72
CA GLU A 14 1.30 21.35 6.50
C GLU A 14 -0.08 21.68 7.07
N PHE A 15 -1.07 20.81 6.83
CA PHE A 15 -2.42 20.96 7.39
C PHE A 15 -2.38 20.96 8.92
N LEU A 16 -1.73 19.97 9.52
CA LEU A 16 -1.64 19.87 10.97
C LEU A 16 -0.92 21.08 11.59
N GLU A 17 0.15 21.58 10.97
CA GLU A 17 0.90 22.74 11.40
C GLU A 17 0.06 24.03 11.31
N SER A 18 -0.67 24.22 10.20
CA SER A 18 -1.48 25.40 9.96
C SER A 18 -2.69 25.52 10.89
N TYR A 19 -3.27 24.40 11.30
CA TYR A 19 -4.49 24.36 12.09
C TYR A 19 -4.30 23.87 13.53
N HIS A 20 -3.07 23.67 13.96
CA HIS A 20 -2.76 23.08 15.26
C HIS A 20 -3.42 23.81 16.43
N SER A 21 -3.54 25.14 16.36
CA SER A 21 -4.17 25.98 17.41
C SER A 21 -5.68 25.75 17.58
N LEU A 22 -6.32 25.08 16.62
CA LEU A 22 -7.75 24.73 16.64
C LEU A 22 -8.02 23.36 17.24
N PHE A 23 -6.98 22.57 17.47
CA PHE A 23 -7.13 21.21 17.98
C PHE A 23 -7.32 21.20 19.49
N ASN A 24 -8.12 20.26 19.97
CA ASN A 24 -8.38 20.06 21.40
C ASN A 24 -8.45 18.57 21.75
N SER A 25 -8.36 18.23 23.02
CA SER A 25 -8.28 16.86 23.54
C SER A 25 -9.53 15.99 23.34
N LYS A 26 -10.62 16.56 22.82
CA LYS A 26 -11.86 15.82 22.50
C LYS A 26 -11.92 15.37 21.03
N GLN A 27 -10.99 15.82 20.22
CA GLN A 27 -10.92 15.50 18.79
C GLN A 27 -10.04 14.30 18.54
N VAL A 28 -10.44 13.50 17.56
CA VAL A 28 -9.66 12.40 16.99
C VAL A 28 -9.32 12.79 15.56
N ILE A 29 -8.04 12.75 15.22
CA ILE A 29 -7.52 13.02 13.89
C ILE A 29 -6.93 11.73 13.35
N THR A 30 -7.25 11.42 12.12
CA THR A 30 -6.72 10.25 11.42
C THR A 30 -6.40 10.57 9.97
N ASP A 31 -5.51 9.80 9.36
CA ASP A 31 -5.16 9.88 7.94
C ASP A 31 -5.33 8.54 7.23
N VAL A 32 -5.45 8.58 5.90
CA VAL A 32 -5.58 7.41 5.01
C VAL A 32 -4.34 7.16 4.16
N CYS A 33 -3.21 7.80 4.48
CA CYS A 33 -2.01 7.77 3.65
C CYS A 33 -1.43 6.35 3.47
N GLY A 34 -0.87 6.10 2.30
CA GLY A 34 -0.27 4.81 1.92
C GLY A 34 1.09 4.49 2.53
N VAL A 35 1.73 5.44 3.22
CA VAL A 35 2.99 5.29 3.97
C VAL A 35 2.84 5.90 5.35
N LYS A 36 3.64 5.48 6.33
CA LYS A 36 3.45 5.90 7.73
C LYS A 36 4.74 6.37 8.41
N SER A 37 5.80 5.59 8.35
CA SER A 37 7.03 5.85 9.12
C SER A 37 7.66 7.20 8.83
N ALA A 38 7.52 7.69 7.61
CA ALA A 38 8.13 8.95 7.18
C ALA A 38 7.58 10.18 7.93
N PHE A 39 6.31 10.16 8.38
CA PHE A 39 5.69 11.37 8.92
C PHE A 39 4.92 11.18 10.24
N ILE A 40 4.51 9.95 10.60
CA ILE A 40 3.55 9.71 11.69
C ILE A 40 3.96 10.32 13.04
N HIS A 41 5.23 10.25 13.41
CA HIS A 41 5.70 10.81 14.67
C HIS A 41 5.63 12.36 14.71
N ARG A 42 5.85 13.01 13.55
CA ARG A 42 5.67 14.45 13.43
C ARG A 42 4.20 14.83 13.47
N ALA A 43 3.35 14.04 12.77
CA ALA A 43 1.90 14.23 12.77
C ALA A 43 1.30 14.14 14.18
N ILE A 44 1.70 13.14 14.98
CA ILE A 44 1.27 13.02 16.39
C ILE A 44 1.61 14.27 17.20
N LYS A 45 2.81 14.83 17.04
CA LYS A 45 3.22 16.04 17.74
C LYS A 45 2.41 17.27 17.33
N LEU A 46 2.18 17.44 16.03
CA LEU A 46 1.43 18.57 15.47
C LEU A 46 -0.06 18.49 15.79
N ALA A 47 -0.61 17.29 15.89
CA ALA A 47 -2.02 17.10 16.25
C ALA A 47 -2.32 17.37 17.73
N SER A 48 -1.33 17.37 18.61
CA SER A 48 -1.52 17.60 20.05
C SER A 48 -2.22 18.93 20.30
N PRO A 49 -3.23 19.02 21.24
CA PRO A 49 -3.65 18.00 22.19
C PRO A 49 -4.72 17.00 21.69
N ALA A 50 -5.08 17.01 20.38
CA ALA A 50 -5.98 16.02 19.84
C ALA A 50 -5.33 14.61 19.80
N ILE A 51 -6.15 13.58 19.76
CA ILE A 51 -5.73 12.21 19.57
C ILE A 51 -5.40 12.02 18.09
N TYR A 52 -4.18 11.57 17.79
CA TYR A 52 -3.82 11.15 16.43
C TYR A 52 -3.65 9.64 16.35
N ILE A 53 -4.41 9.00 15.47
CA ILE A 53 -4.29 7.56 15.18
C ILE A 53 -4.43 7.34 13.68
N SER A 54 -3.46 6.72 13.06
CA SER A 54 -3.39 6.58 11.62
C SER A 54 -4.02 5.27 11.13
N HIS A 55 -4.59 5.27 9.92
CA HIS A 55 -5.04 4.05 9.26
C HIS A 55 -4.76 4.07 7.76
N HIS A 56 -4.87 2.91 7.13
CA HIS A 56 -4.72 2.75 5.69
C HIS A 56 -5.79 1.79 5.17
N PRO A 57 -6.82 2.29 4.49
CA PRO A 57 -7.78 1.44 3.79
C PRO A 57 -7.10 0.85 2.55
N MET A 58 -7.01 -0.48 2.48
CA MET A 58 -6.44 -1.17 1.30
C MET A 58 -7.48 -1.22 0.17
N ALA A 59 -8.01 -0.06 -0.17
CA ALA A 59 -9.04 0.15 -1.17
C ALA A 59 -8.70 1.40 -1.97
N GLY A 60 -8.63 1.29 -3.28
CA GLY A 60 -8.28 2.39 -4.17
C GLY A 60 -8.72 2.10 -5.61
N ARG A 61 -8.76 3.14 -6.40
CA ARG A 61 -9.02 3.07 -7.84
C ARG A 61 -8.00 3.93 -8.59
N GLU A 62 -7.77 3.59 -9.83
CA GLU A 62 -6.87 4.33 -10.72
C GLU A 62 -7.49 5.65 -11.26
N LYS A 63 -8.68 6.00 -10.77
CA LYS A 63 -9.42 7.22 -11.15
C LYS A 63 -9.48 8.18 -9.98
N SER A 64 -9.38 9.47 -10.25
CA SER A 64 -9.50 10.56 -9.28
C SER A 64 -10.73 11.41 -9.56
N GLY A 65 -11.26 12.04 -8.52
CA GLY A 65 -12.42 12.92 -8.58
C GLY A 65 -13.65 12.36 -7.87
N ILE A 66 -14.52 13.26 -7.41
CA ILE A 66 -15.72 12.91 -6.64
C ILE A 66 -16.73 12.07 -7.45
N GLU A 67 -16.71 12.21 -8.76
CA GLU A 67 -17.56 11.46 -9.70
C GLU A 67 -17.26 9.95 -9.71
N TYR A 68 -16.08 9.55 -9.20
CA TYR A 68 -15.69 8.14 -9.06
C TYR A 68 -15.81 7.62 -7.64
N ALA A 69 -16.33 8.43 -6.71
CA ALA A 69 -16.57 7.99 -5.34
C ALA A 69 -17.66 6.92 -5.31
N ASP A 70 -17.37 5.82 -4.59
CA ASP A 70 -18.28 4.70 -4.45
C ASP A 70 -18.02 4.02 -3.09
N ASN A 71 -19.04 3.96 -2.24
CA ASN A 71 -18.92 3.37 -0.92
C ASN A 71 -18.64 1.86 -0.94
N LYS A 72 -18.98 1.17 -2.02
CA LYS A 72 -18.72 -0.27 -2.18
C LYS A 72 -17.24 -0.61 -2.37
N ILE A 73 -16.39 0.40 -2.59
CA ILE A 73 -14.94 0.17 -2.72
C ILE A 73 -14.34 -0.47 -1.46
N PHE A 74 -14.98 -0.31 -0.31
CA PHE A 74 -14.51 -0.81 0.99
C PHE A 74 -14.96 -2.26 1.29
N ASP A 75 -16.02 -2.73 0.63
CA ASP A 75 -16.65 -4.02 0.93
C ASP A 75 -15.65 -5.18 0.84
N GLY A 76 -15.43 -5.87 1.96
CA GLY A 76 -14.54 -7.02 2.06
C GLY A 76 -13.04 -6.71 2.03
N MET A 77 -12.63 -5.44 1.85
CA MET A 77 -11.23 -5.04 1.81
C MET A 77 -10.55 -5.07 3.18
N ASN A 78 -9.22 -4.92 3.21
CA ASN A 78 -8.44 -4.83 4.44
C ASN A 78 -8.39 -3.39 4.96
N PHE A 79 -8.53 -3.22 6.27
CA PHE A 79 -8.38 -1.96 6.98
C PHE A 79 -7.20 -2.07 7.95
N LEU A 80 -6.15 -1.31 7.71
CA LEU A 80 -4.93 -1.37 8.50
C LEU A 80 -4.91 -0.21 9.49
N ILE A 81 -4.93 -0.51 10.79
CA ILE A 81 -4.77 0.48 11.85
C ILE A 81 -3.30 0.51 12.25
N VAL A 82 -2.70 1.70 12.18
CA VAL A 82 -1.29 1.89 12.51
C VAL A 82 -1.17 2.53 13.88
N ASN A 83 -0.68 1.74 14.83
CA ASN A 83 -0.58 2.11 16.22
C ASN A 83 0.82 2.61 16.60
N VAL A 84 0.85 3.79 17.25
CA VAL A 84 2.02 4.35 17.92
C VAL A 84 1.61 4.71 19.34
N GLU A 85 1.62 3.71 20.23
CA GLU A 85 1.28 3.88 21.66
C GLU A 85 -0.15 4.38 21.96
N ASN A 86 -1.07 4.24 20.98
CA ASN A 86 -2.47 4.59 21.16
C ASN A 86 -3.14 3.66 22.17
N LYS A 87 -4.07 4.21 22.96
CA LYS A 87 -4.86 3.47 23.92
C LYS A 87 -5.92 2.62 23.23
N GLU A 88 -6.40 1.60 23.93
CA GLU A 88 -7.38 0.66 23.37
C GLU A 88 -8.67 1.36 22.91
N TYR A 89 -9.16 2.35 23.65
CA TYR A 89 -10.37 3.08 23.27
C TYR A 89 -10.19 3.87 21.96
N GLU A 90 -8.99 4.40 21.69
CA GLU A 90 -8.64 5.13 20.46
C GLU A 90 -8.60 4.16 19.27
N ILE A 91 -8.01 2.99 19.46
CA ILE A 91 -7.99 1.92 18.47
C ILE A 91 -9.41 1.44 18.15
N ASN A 92 -10.27 1.32 19.17
CA ASN A 92 -11.65 0.89 18.99
C ASN A 92 -12.50 1.87 18.20
N ILE A 93 -12.19 3.18 18.20
CA ILE A 93 -12.82 4.16 17.31
C ILE A 93 -12.58 3.79 15.84
N LEU A 94 -11.32 3.50 15.46
CA LEU A 94 -11.02 3.13 14.08
C LEU A 94 -11.54 1.72 13.72
N LYS A 95 -11.56 0.78 14.67
CA LYS A 95 -12.19 -0.53 14.44
C LYS A 95 -13.67 -0.38 14.10
N GLN A 96 -14.38 0.47 14.85
CA GLN A 96 -15.80 0.74 14.59
C GLN A 96 -16.00 1.34 13.20
N ILE A 97 -15.19 2.34 12.81
CA ILE A 97 -15.23 2.93 11.47
C ILE A 97 -15.00 1.88 10.39
N GLY A 98 -14.01 1.00 10.56
CA GLY A 98 -13.74 -0.08 9.62
C GLY A 98 -14.93 -1.05 9.49
N HIS A 99 -15.59 -1.41 10.58
CA HIS A 99 -16.81 -2.23 10.55
C HIS A 99 -17.97 -1.53 9.87
N ASP A 100 -18.22 -0.26 10.20
CA ASP A 100 -19.33 0.51 9.66
C ASP A 100 -19.19 0.75 8.15
N LEU A 101 -17.95 0.81 7.65
CA LEU A 101 -17.63 0.93 6.22
C LEU A 101 -17.60 -0.40 5.46
N GLY A 102 -17.80 -1.55 6.13
CA GLY A 102 -17.90 -2.86 5.48
C GLY A 102 -16.56 -3.53 5.18
N PHE A 103 -15.46 -3.12 5.81
CA PHE A 103 -14.18 -3.79 5.64
C PHE A 103 -14.22 -5.23 6.17
N GLY A 104 -13.68 -6.19 5.39
CA GLY A 104 -13.72 -7.61 5.72
C GLY A 104 -12.68 -8.03 6.77
N ARG A 105 -11.57 -7.30 6.87
CA ARG A 105 -10.51 -7.58 7.84
C ARG A 105 -9.93 -6.29 8.39
N ILE A 106 -9.81 -6.23 9.72
CA ILE A 106 -9.17 -5.11 10.42
C ILE A 106 -7.92 -5.63 11.10
N SER A 107 -6.77 -5.02 10.81
CA SER A 107 -5.47 -5.43 11.35
C SER A 107 -4.77 -4.27 12.04
N LEU A 108 -4.16 -4.54 13.21
CA LEU A 108 -3.40 -3.58 13.99
C LEU A 108 -1.90 -3.87 13.84
N MET A 109 -1.12 -2.82 13.56
CA MET A 109 0.33 -2.98 13.34
C MET A 109 1.13 -1.73 13.65
N SER A 110 2.46 -1.87 13.76
CA SER A 110 3.36 -0.73 13.90
C SER A 110 3.61 -0.04 12.54
N PRO A 111 4.02 1.25 12.52
CA PRO A 111 4.36 1.96 11.28
C PRO A 111 5.42 1.26 10.45
N LYS A 112 6.47 0.75 11.08
CA LYS A 112 7.56 0.03 10.40
C LYS A 112 7.08 -1.25 9.74
N TYR A 113 6.23 -2.03 10.41
CA TYR A 113 5.69 -3.26 9.84
C TYR A 113 4.71 -2.95 8.70
N HIS A 114 3.88 -1.93 8.85
CA HIS A 114 3.02 -1.42 7.79
C HIS A 114 3.84 -1.12 6.53
N ASP A 115 4.85 -0.25 6.64
CA ASP A 115 5.62 0.22 5.48
C ASP A 115 6.41 -0.91 4.82
N LYS A 116 6.95 -1.85 5.61
CA LYS A 116 7.57 -3.07 5.08
C LYS A 116 6.59 -3.88 4.25
N MET A 117 5.37 -4.12 4.76
CA MET A 117 4.37 -4.91 4.05
C MET A 117 3.84 -4.17 2.81
N ILE A 118 3.67 -2.85 2.88
CA ILE A 118 3.27 -2.03 1.73
C ILE A 118 4.37 -2.02 0.66
N GLY A 119 5.64 -1.97 1.06
CA GLY A 119 6.77 -2.12 0.15
C GLY A 119 6.67 -3.38 -0.71
N PHE A 120 6.31 -4.51 -0.11
CA PHE A 120 6.16 -5.79 -0.81
C PHE A 120 4.83 -5.92 -1.55
N THR A 121 3.69 -5.70 -0.87
CA THR A 121 2.36 -6.07 -1.39
C THR A 121 1.74 -5.03 -2.33
N SER A 122 2.26 -3.80 -2.31
CA SER A 122 1.74 -2.69 -3.11
C SER A 122 2.84 -2.06 -3.98
N GLN A 123 3.88 -1.48 -3.39
CA GLN A 123 4.86 -0.70 -4.15
C GLN A 123 5.68 -1.56 -5.11
N LEU A 124 6.15 -2.73 -4.68
CA LEU A 124 6.86 -3.65 -5.57
C LEU A 124 5.97 -4.11 -6.73
N THR A 125 4.68 -4.39 -6.49
CA THR A 125 3.76 -4.81 -7.56
C THR A 125 3.58 -3.73 -8.62
N HIS A 126 3.50 -2.46 -8.21
CA HIS A 126 3.47 -1.33 -9.16
C HIS A 126 4.80 -1.16 -9.90
N ALA A 127 5.94 -1.30 -9.21
CA ALA A 127 7.26 -1.25 -9.84
C ALA A 127 7.42 -2.35 -10.90
N ILE A 128 6.95 -3.57 -10.63
CA ILE A 128 6.96 -4.69 -11.57
C ILE A 128 6.07 -4.37 -12.78
N ALA A 129 4.84 -3.91 -12.56
CA ALA A 129 3.91 -3.59 -13.63
C ALA A 129 4.45 -2.51 -14.58
N VAL A 130 4.99 -1.42 -14.02
CA VAL A 130 5.62 -0.33 -14.79
C VAL A 130 6.84 -0.83 -15.55
N SER A 131 7.70 -1.63 -14.90
CA SER A 131 8.91 -2.16 -15.54
C SER A 131 8.57 -3.15 -16.65
N LEU A 132 7.54 -3.98 -16.46
CA LEU A 132 7.06 -4.92 -17.48
C LEU A 132 6.55 -4.17 -18.72
N VAL A 133 5.73 -3.15 -18.56
CA VAL A 133 5.23 -2.34 -19.67
C VAL A 133 6.39 -1.61 -20.37
N ASN A 134 7.30 -1.02 -19.62
CA ASN A 134 8.43 -0.29 -20.18
C ASN A 134 9.48 -1.20 -20.86
N SER A 135 9.45 -2.51 -20.60
CA SER A 135 10.31 -3.48 -21.29
C SER A 135 9.80 -3.94 -22.65
N ASP A 136 8.61 -3.49 -23.02
CA ASP A 136 8.02 -3.76 -24.33
C ASP A 136 8.76 -3.00 -25.43
N THR A 137 9.19 -3.71 -26.48
CA THR A 137 9.91 -3.16 -27.63
C THR A 137 9.14 -3.29 -28.94
N GLU A 138 7.93 -3.84 -28.89
CA GLU A 138 7.16 -4.18 -30.09
C GLU A 138 5.95 -3.25 -30.25
N ASP A 139 5.70 -2.78 -31.48
CA ASP A 139 4.60 -1.86 -31.79
C ASP A 139 3.22 -2.54 -31.82
N ASP A 140 3.18 -3.85 -31.99
CA ASP A 140 1.96 -4.62 -32.16
C ASP A 140 1.59 -5.50 -30.96
N THR A 141 2.24 -5.35 -29.82
CA THR A 141 2.01 -6.09 -28.56
C THR A 141 0.52 -6.14 -28.20
N LYS A 142 -0.23 -5.07 -28.49
CA LYS A 142 -1.68 -5.00 -28.22
C LYS A 142 -2.48 -6.15 -28.85
N ASN A 143 -2.00 -6.75 -29.93
CA ASN A 143 -2.67 -7.85 -30.64
C ASN A 143 -2.48 -9.20 -29.93
N PHE A 144 -1.55 -9.29 -28.96
CA PHE A 144 -1.16 -10.51 -28.27
C PHE A 144 -1.55 -10.51 -26.78
N ILE A 145 -2.17 -9.42 -26.28
CA ILE A 145 -2.52 -9.25 -24.87
C ILE A 145 -3.65 -10.21 -24.48
N GLY A 146 -3.33 -11.17 -23.59
CA GLY A 146 -4.28 -12.01 -22.87
C GLY A 146 -4.56 -11.50 -21.46
N ASP A 147 -5.39 -12.24 -20.71
CA ASP A 147 -5.82 -11.84 -19.36
C ASP A 147 -4.64 -11.72 -18.38
N SER A 148 -3.67 -12.66 -18.44
CA SER A 148 -2.49 -12.61 -17.56
C SER A 148 -1.70 -11.30 -17.71
N TYR A 149 -1.53 -10.81 -18.94
CA TYR A 149 -0.83 -9.54 -19.16
C TYR A 149 -1.67 -8.35 -18.65
N ARG A 150 -2.99 -8.34 -18.94
CA ARG A 150 -3.89 -7.29 -18.46
C ARG A 150 -3.90 -7.18 -16.94
N ASP A 151 -4.01 -8.34 -16.26
CA ASP A 151 -4.05 -8.39 -14.80
C ASP A 151 -2.77 -7.86 -14.17
N LEU A 152 -1.59 -8.25 -14.71
CA LEU A 152 -0.30 -7.81 -14.22
C LEU A 152 0.00 -6.34 -14.52
N THR A 153 -0.51 -5.79 -15.64
CA THR A 153 -0.16 -4.44 -16.10
C THR A 153 -1.24 -3.40 -15.84
N ARG A 154 -2.43 -3.79 -15.36
CA ARG A 154 -3.54 -2.87 -15.08
C ARG A 154 -3.11 -1.68 -14.21
N ILE A 155 -2.29 -1.94 -13.21
CA ILE A 155 -1.80 -0.94 -12.26
C ILE A 155 -0.59 -0.14 -12.77
N ALA A 156 -0.15 -0.36 -14.02
CA ALA A 156 0.91 0.44 -14.63
C ALA A 156 0.42 1.81 -15.11
N MET A 157 -0.91 2.02 -15.23
CA MET A 157 -1.49 3.37 -15.41
C MET A 157 -1.44 4.12 -14.08
N ILE A 158 -0.28 4.65 -13.78
CA ILE A 158 0.10 5.19 -12.48
C ILE A 158 -0.03 6.71 -12.47
N ASN A 159 -0.43 7.30 -11.34
CA ASN A 159 -0.28 8.74 -11.12
C ASN A 159 1.16 9.00 -10.71
N GLU A 160 1.94 9.58 -11.62
CA GLU A 160 3.39 9.75 -11.49
C GLU A 160 3.78 10.59 -10.26
N ASN A 161 3.01 11.61 -9.93
CA ASN A 161 3.31 12.47 -8.77
C ASN A 161 3.07 11.73 -7.46
N LEU A 162 1.88 11.15 -7.28
CA LEU A 162 1.54 10.38 -6.09
C LEU A 162 2.52 9.22 -5.84
N TRP A 163 2.81 8.44 -6.89
CA TRP A 163 3.60 7.23 -6.72
C TRP A 163 5.09 7.51 -6.55
N SER A 164 5.62 8.57 -7.17
CA SER A 164 6.99 9.00 -6.88
C SER A 164 7.14 9.39 -5.41
N ASP A 165 6.22 10.18 -4.85
CA ASP A 165 6.25 10.57 -3.44
C ASP A 165 6.16 9.34 -2.51
N LEU A 166 5.24 8.40 -2.79
CA LEU A 166 5.09 7.17 -2.01
C LEU A 166 6.33 6.26 -2.08
N PHE A 167 6.95 6.14 -3.26
CA PHE A 167 8.16 5.34 -3.44
C PHE A 167 9.34 5.94 -2.67
N PHE A 168 9.53 7.24 -2.74
CA PHE A 168 10.60 7.91 -2.00
C PHE A 168 10.36 7.91 -0.50
N ALA A 169 9.12 8.08 -0.04
CA ALA A 169 8.77 8.04 1.38
C ALA A 169 8.99 6.64 2.00
N ASN A 170 9.00 5.57 1.21
CA ASN A 170 9.23 4.18 1.64
C ASN A 170 10.46 3.53 0.96
N ARG A 171 11.40 4.35 0.54
CA ARG A 171 12.52 3.98 -0.35
C ARG A 171 13.32 2.78 0.13
N GLU A 172 13.65 2.72 1.42
CA GLU A 172 14.52 1.66 1.95
C GLU A 172 13.86 0.28 1.85
N TYR A 173 12.58 0.17 2.22
CA TYR A 173 11.83 -1.08 2.10
C TYR A 173 11.62 -1.46 0.64
N LEU A 174 11.25 -0.51 -0.21
CA LEU A 174 11.04 -0.78 -1.63
C LEU A 174 12.32 -1.26 -2.32
N LEU A 175 13.47 -0.63 -2.07
CA LEU A 175 14.76 -1.07 -2.60
C LEU A 175 15.11 -2.50 -2.16
N SER A 176 14.87 -2.83 -0.88
CA SER A 176 15.07 -4.19 -0.39
C SER A 176 14.19 -5.20 -1.12
N GLU A 177 12.91 -4.87 -1.33
CA GLU A 177 11.98 -5.78 -2.00
C GLU A 177 12.26 -5.91 -3.50
N ILE A 178 12.70 -4.86 -4.18
CA ILE A 178 13.18 -4.93 -5.57
C ILE A 178 14.38 -5.87 -5.66
N THR A 179 15.37 -5.72 -4.78
CA THR A 179 16.57 -6.59 -4.77
C THR A 179 16.19 -8.06 -4.52
N ASN A 180 15.27 -8.33 -3.60
CA ASN A 180 14.76 -9.67 -3.37
C ASN A 180 14.06 -10.25 -4.61
N PHE A 181 13.23 -9.45 -5.27
CA PHE A 181 12.54 -9.84 -6.49
C PHE A 181 13.51 -10.11 -7.64
N GLU A 182 14.50 -9.26 -7.86
CA GLU A 182 15.56 -9.46 -8.86
C GLU A 182 16.29 -10.78 -8.62
N SER A 183 16.59 -11.10 -7.35
CA SER A 183 17.23 -12.36 -7.00
C SER A 183 16.37 -13.59 -7.36
N GLU A 184 15.05 -13.56 -7.09
CA GLU A 184 14.15 -14.65 -7.46
C GLU A 184 13.98 -14.76 -8.98
N LEU A 185 13.91 -13.63 -9.70
CA LEU A 185 13.85 -13.61 -11.16
C LEU A 185 15.14 -14.16 -11.78
N LEU A 186 16.31 -13.84 -11.20
CA LEU A 186 17.59 -14.37 -11.63
C LEU A 186 17.65 -15.90 -11.49
N LYS A 187 17.15 -16.47 -10.40
CA LYS A 187 17.11 -17.95 -10.21
C LYS A 187 16.32 -18.62 -11.33
N LEU A 188 15.16 -18.06 -11.68
CA LEU A 188 14.34 -18.56 -12.79
C LEU A 188 15.10 -18.47 -14.12
N LYS A 189 15.75 -17.32 -14.39
CA LYS A 189 16.58 -17.10 -15.57
C LYS A 189 17.72 -18.11 -15.66
N LEU A 190 18.43 -18.37 -14.57
CA LEU A 190 19.54 -19.33 -14.53
C LEU A 190 19.08 -20.75 -14.85
N CYS A 191 17.92 -21.19 -14.32
CA CYS A 191 17.36 -22.50 -14.70
C CYS A 191 17.14 -22.62 -16.22
N LEU A 192 16.72 -21.54 -16.89
CA LEU A 192 16.53 -21.53 -18.34
C LEU A 192 17.89 -21.55 -19.09
N VAL A 193 18.86 -20.76 -18.66
CA VAL A 193 20.21 -20.71 -19.25
C VAL A 193 20.91 -22.07 -19.15
N GLU A 194 20.76 -22.75 -18.03
CA GLU A 194 21.40 -24.03 -17.73
C GLU A 194 20.58 -25.25 -18.22
N ASN A 195 19.43 -25.05 -18.86
CA ASN A 195 18.47 -26.10 -19.23
C ASN A 195 18.06 -26.99 -18.03
N ASN A 196 18.03 -26.41 -16.81
CA ASN A 196 17.69 -27.09 -15.56
C ASN A 196 16.16 -27.14 -15.36
N LYS A 197 15.51 -28.10 -16.02
CA LYS A 197 14.05 -28.27 -15.95
C LYS A 197 13.56 -28.66 -14.55
N GLU A 198 14.33 -29.45 -13.82
CA GLU A 198 13.92 -29.89 -12.49
C GLU A 198 14.01 -28.72 -11.49
N GLY A 199 15.08 -27.92 -11.51
CA GLY A 199 15.16 -26.70 -10.71
C GLY A 199 14.05 -25.71 -10.99
N LEU A 200 13.64 -25.56 -12.27
CA LEU A 200 12.51 -24.73 -12.65
C LEU A 200 11.18 -25.24 -12.05
N LYS A 201 10.96 -26.55 -12.06
CA LYS A 201 9.77 -27.17 -11.43
C LYS A 201 9.73 -26.91 -9.92
N GLU A 202 10.87 -26.99 -9.23
CA GLU A 202 10.97 -26.70 -7.80
C GLU A 202 10.55 -25.27 -7.48
N ILE A 203 10.97 -24.28 -8.30
CA ILE A 203 10.55 -22.88 -8.18
C ILE A 203 9.00 -22.76 -8.30
N PHE A 204 8.40 -23.43 -9.29
CA PHE A 204 6.95 -23.41 -9.50
C PHE A 204 6.18 -24.08 -8.34
N ILE A 205 6.66 -25.21 -7.84
CA ILE A 205 6.05 -25.92 -6.71
C ILE A 205 6.09 -25.05 -5.45
N LYS A 206 7.23 -24.41 -5.17
CA LYS A 206 7.39 -23.48 -4.05
C LYS A 206 6.39 -22.32 -4.13
N SER A 207 6.29 -21.67 -5.29
CA SER A 207 5.35 -20.57 -5.53
C SER A 207 3.89 -21.00 -5.36
N LYS A 208 3.51 -22.13 -5.99
CA LYS A 208 2.16 -22.70 -5.88
C LYS A 208 1.76 -23.00 -4.43
N ASN A 209 2.66 -23.59 -3.63
CA ASN A 209 2.37 -23.93 -2.25
C ASN A 209 2.19 -22.65 -1.41
N LYS A 210 3.08 -21.67 -1.56
CA LYS A 210 2.98 -20.38 -0.87
C LYS A 210 1.68 -19.64 -1.23
N ARG A 211 1.27 -19.65 -2.50
CA ARG A 211 0.02 -19.00 -2.93
C ARG A 211 -1.22 -19.65 -2.30
N LYS A 212 -1.24 -20.99 -2.20
CA LYS A 212 -2.31 -21.72 -1.53
C LYS A 212 -2.45 -21.41 -0.05
N GLU A 213 -1.34 -21.12 0.65
CA GLU A 213 -1.36 -20.71 2.05
C GLU A 213 -1.99 -19.32 2.25
N MET A 214 -1.91 -18.46 1.26
CA MET A 214 -2.51 -17.12 1.29
C MET A 214 -4.03 -17.11 1.06
N GLU A 215 -4.63 -18.23 0.61
CA GLU A 215 -6.07 -18.36 0.38
C GLU A 215 -6.84 -18.91 1.60
N LYS A 216 -6.10 -19.28 2.66
CA LYS A 216 -6.66 -19.75 3.94
C LYS A 216 -6.91 -18.56 4.89
#